data_dd90526f0e34a9784d9fefc27327527b
#
_entry.id   dd90526f0e34a9784d9fefc27327527b
#
_cell.length_a   1.000
_cell.length_b   1.000
_cell.length_c   1.000
_cell.angle_alpha   90.00
_cell.angle_beta   90.00
_cell.angle_gamma   90.00
#
_symmetry.space_group_name_H-M   'P 1'
#
loop_
_entity.id
_entity.type
_entity.pdbx_description
1 polymer ?
#
loop_
_entity_poly.entity_id
_entity_poly.type
_entity_poly.pdbx_seq_one_letter_code
_entity_poly.pdbx_strand_id
1 'polypeptide(L)'
;MKITETIAAISTSAGNSGIGIIRISGDEAIEIADKIFKSKKQGKKLKDVESHTVHFGSIMDGKKMIDQVLVIVMKNPHSYTGEDTVEIDCHGGMLILQKVLRLVIKNGARNAEPGEFTKRAFLNGRIDLSQAEAVMDLINSSNDFALTSSIEQLKGGVSDKIKEIRSDIIYHIAFIESALDDPEHISLDGYQDEIGKMLNKDMSDIKKLVDTFDNGKIMKEGIKTVILGKPNAGKSSLLNLMLGEERAIVTDIEGTTRDTLEENINLNGLSLKIIDTAGIRETKDEVEKIGIAKSRETANTADLIIAIFDASKEIDEEDLE
;
A
#
# COMPACT_ATOMS: atom_id res chain seq x y z
N MET A 1 10.01 20.94 8.93
CA MET A 1 9.65 20.85 10.36
C MET A 1 10.31 19.58 10.88
N LYS A 2 11.34 19.68 11.72
CA LYS A 2 11.96 18.47 12.30
C LYS A 2 10.96 17.86 13.29
N ILE A 3 10.51 16.65 13.02
CA ILE A 3 9.72 15.87 14.00
C ILE A 3 10.74 15.32 14.97
N THR A 4 10.78 15.86 16.20
CA THR A 4 11.84 15.57 17.18
C THR A 4 11.54 14.34 18.06
N GLU A 5 10.31 13.84 18.05
CA GLU A 5 9.91 12.73 18.92
C GLU A 5 10.25 11.38 18.31
N THR A 6 10.89 10.52 19.08
CA THR A 6 11.12 9.12 18.69
C THR A 6 9.84 8.32 18.80
N ILE A 7 9.51 7.58 17.74
CA ILE A 7 8.30 6.76 17.63
C ILE A 7 8.60 5.28 17.64
N ALA A 8 7.62 4.49 18.06
CA ALA A 8 7.70 3.03 17.99
C ALA A 8 6.34 2.39 17.70
N ALA A 9 6.37 1.28 16.96
CA ALA A 9 5.18 0.45 16.72
C ALA A 9 5.57 -1.01 16.48
N ILE A 10 4.57 -1.90 16.60
CA ILE A 10 4.62 -3.25 16.06
C ILE A 10 4.49 -3.12 14.53
N SER A 11 5.46 -3.60 13.78
CA SER A 11 5.54 -3.46 12.32
C SER A 11 5.20 -4.74 11.54
N THR A 12 4.76 -5.78 12.24
CA THR A 12 4.24 -7.03 11.66
C THR A 12 2.74 -7.14 11.89
N SER A 13 2.07 -7.98 11.10
CA SER A 13 0.63 -8.23 11.22
C SER A 13 0.26 -8.65 12.64
N ALA A 14 -0.95 -8.29 13.07
CA ALA A 14 -1.53 -8.78 14.33
C ALA A 14 -1.82 -10.28 14.20
N GLY A 15 -1.41 -11.05 15.22
CA GLY A 15 -1.61 -12.49 15.27
C GLY A 15 -0.42 -13.23 15.87
N ASN A 16 -0.56 -14.53 16.10
CA ASN A 16 0.53 -15.37 16.57
C ASN A 16 1.37 -15.81 15.37
N SER A 17 2.63 -15.41 15.35
CA SER A 17 3.61 -15.76 14.32
C SER A 17 4.92 -16.21 14.94
N GLY A 18 5.84 -16.77 14.15
CA GLY A 18 7.18 -17.14 14.64
C GLY A 18 8.01 -15.92 15.03
N ILE A 19 7.84 -14.80 14.32
CA ILE A 19 8.59 -13.56 14.50
C ILE A 19 7.62 -12.37 14.50
N GLY A 20 7.88 -11.39 15.38
CA GLY A 20 7.23 -10.11 15.37
C GLY A 20 8.25 -8.99 15.55
N ILE A 21 8.08 -7.89 14.82
CA ILE A 21 9.04 -6.81 14.75
C ILE A 21 8.48 -5.56 15.44
N ILE A 22 9.29 -4.97 16.33
CA ILE A 22 9.05 -3.64 16.85
C ILE A 22 10.05 -2.70 16.21
N ARG A 23 9.54 -1.69 15.51
CA ARG A 23 10.36 -0.65 14.90
C ARG A 23 10.34 0.61 15.74
N ILE A 24 11.52 1.20 15.94
CA ILE A 24 11.74 2.46 16.64
C ILE A 24 12.41 3.39 15.64
N SER A 25 11.97 4.65 15.50
CA SER A 25 12.57 5.63 14.60
C SER A 25 12.61 7.02 15.24
N GLY A 26 13.72 7.71 15.09
CA GLY A 26 13.97 9.05 15.62
C GLY A 26 15.34 9.20 16.26
N ASP A 27 15.68 10.42 16.68
CA ASP A 27 17.01 10.78 17.17
C ASP A 27 17.45 9.96 18.41
N GLU A 28 16.51 9.48 19.23
CA GLU A 28 16.78 8.68 20.43
C GLU A 28 16.58 7.17 20.24
N ALA A 29 16.30 6.70 19.01
CA ALA A 29 15.92 5.30 18.76
C ALA A 29 16.97 4.30 19.27
N ILE A 30 18.25 4.57 19.00
CA ILE A 30 19.37 3.71 19.40
C ILE A 30 19.55 3.75 20.93
N GLU A 31 19.44 4.94 21.54
CA GLU A 31 19.59 5.09 22.99
C GLU A 31 18.48 4.38 23.77
N ILE A 32 17.23 4.50 23.31
CA ILE A 32 16.08 3.84 23.91
C ILE A 32 16.25 2.32 23.83
N ALA A 33 16.64 1.81 22.65
CA ALA A 33 16.90 0.38 22.48
C ALA A 33 18.07 -0.12 23.36
N ASP A 34 19.15 0.66 23.50
CA ASP A 34 20.31 0.30 24.30
C ASP A 34 19.99 0.21 25.80
N LYS A 35 19.02 1.00 26.30
CA LYS A 35 18.55 0.95 27.70
C LYS A 35 17.89 -0.38 28.06
N ILE A 36 17.25 -1.03 27.11
CA ILE A 36 16.45 -2.26 27.33
C ILE A 36 17.11 -3.51 26.78
N PHE A 37 18.12 -3.38 25.92
CA PHE A 37 18.82 -4.49 25.28
C PHE A 37 20.07 -4.89 26.05
N LYS A 38 20.24 -6.19 26.25
CA LYS A 38 21.44 -6.78 26.82
C LYS A 38 22.08 -7.73 25.81
N SER A 39 23.20 -7.31 25.24
CA SER A 39 23.96 -8.14 24.29
C SER A 39 24.52 -9.40 24.98
N LYS A 40 24.60 -10.50 24.22
CA LYS A 40 25.35 -11.69 24.63
C LYS A 40 26.87 -11.44 24.72
N LYS A 41 27.39 -10.50 23.92
CA LYS A 41 28.79 -10.04 24.03
C LYS A 41 28.90 -9.03 25.17
N GLN A 42 29.73 -9.33 26.16
CA GLN A 42 29.94 -8.49 27.32
C GLN A 42 30.46 -7.09 26.94
N GLY A 43 29.85 -6.03 27.47
CA GLY A 43 30.26 -4.63 27.24
C GLY A 43 29.86 -4.02 25.90
N LYS A 44 29.20 -4.77 25.01
CA LYS A 44 28.73 -4.22 23.71
C LYS A 44 27.47 -3.38 23.88
N LYS A 45 27.51 -2.14 23.41
CA LYS A 45 26.35 -1.21 23.37
C LYS A 45 25.93 -0.94 21.95
N LEU A 46 24.63 -0.75 21.72
CA LEU A 46 24.08 -0.48 20.39
C LEU A 46 24.53 0.86 19.82
N LYS A 47 24.79 1.85 20.66
CA LYS A 47 25.31 3.15 20.21
C LYS A 47 26.68 3.08 19.53
N ASP A 48 27.50 2.08 19.92
CA ASP A 48 28.89 1.93 19.49
C ASP A 48 29.04 1.00 18.26
N VAL A 49 27.92 0.45 17.73
CA VAL A 49 27.94 -0.46 16.59
C VAL A 49 27.86 0.30 15.26
N GLU A 50 28.29 -0.36 14.19
CA GLU A 50 28.14 0.13 12.83
C GLU A 50 26.67 0.05 12.39
N SER A 51 26.30 0.89 11.41
CA SER A 51 25.00 0.83 10.76
C SER A 51 24.82 -0.48 9.99
N HIS A 52 23.58 -0.94 9.85
CA HIS A 52 23.20 -2.18 9.14
C HIS A 52 23.83 -3.43 9.74
N THR A 53 23.91 -3.47 11.07
CA THR A 53 24.41 -4.64 11.80
C THR A 53 23.33 -5.26 12.67
N VAL A 54 23.42 -6.59 12.85
CA VAL A 54 22.47 -7.40 13.62
C VAL A 54 23.13 -7.89 14.91
N HIS A 55 22.38 -7.82 16.01
CA HIS A 55 22.89 -8.14 17.35
C HIS A 55 21.96 -9.09 18.08
N PHE A 56 22.49 -10.24 18.48
CA PHE A 56 21.76 -11.18 19.31
C PHE A 56 21.89 -10.83 20.79
N GLY A 57 20.76 -10.84 21.50
CA GLY A 57 20.72 -10.55 22.94
C GLY A 57 19.35 -10.79 23.54
N SER A 58 19.07 -10.07 24.61
CA SER A 58 17.80 -10.18 25.37
C SER A 58 17.24 -8.80 25.65
N ILE A 59 15.92 -8.67 25.63
CA ILE A 59 15.20 -7.50 26.15
C ILE A 59 14.97 -7.70 27.64
N MET A 60 15.34 -6.68 28.41
CA MET A 60 15.33 -6.70 29.87
C MET A 60 14.43 -5.60 30.42
N ASP A 61 13.54 -5.92 31.34
CA ASP A 61 12.85 -4.95 32.21
C ASP A 61 13.47 -5.05 33.61
N GLY A 62 14.43 -4.18 33.88
CA GLY A 62 15.31 -4.27 35.06
C GLY A 62 16.10 -5.58 35.04
N LYS A 63 15.83 -6.47 36.05
CA LYS A 63 16.49 -7.79 36.15
C LYS A 63 15.74 -8.91 35.41
N LYS A 64 14.51 -8.66 34.94
CA LYS A 64 13.66 -9.66 34.31
C LYS A 64 13.90 -9.68 32.79
N MET A 65 14.21 -10.85 32.27
CA MET A 65 14.23 -11.07 30.82
C MET A 65 12.79 -11.18 30.30
N ILE A 66 12.50 -10.42 29.24
CA ILE A 66 11.20 -10.44 28.55
C ILE A 66 11.28 -11.41 27.38
N ASP A 67 12.34 -11.28 26.53
CA ASP A 67 12.51 -12.11 25.35
C ASP A 67 13.99 -12.19 24.94
N GLN A 68 14.34 -13.21 24.11
CA GLN A 68 15.58 -13.26 23.36
C GLN A 68 15.34 -12.81 21.95
N VAL A 69 16.12 -11.84 21.47
CA VAL A 69 15.82 -11.09 20.25
C VAL A 69 17.04 -10.92 19.37
N LEU A 70 16.78 -10.60 18.09
CA LEU A 70 17.75 -9.94 17.23
C LEU A 70 17.42 -8.45 17.21
N VAL A 71 18.46 -7.61 17.23
CA VAL A 71 18.31 -6.16 17.11
C VAL A 71 19.11 -5.69 15.91
N ILE A 72 18.43 -5.00 15.00
CA ILE A 72 19.01 -4.40 13.80
C ILE A 72 19.13 -2.90 14.05
N VAL A 73 20.33 -2.35 13.78
CA VAL A 73 20.59 -0.91 13.91
C VAL A 73 20.87 -0.31 12.54
N MET A 74 20.10 0.73 12.20
CA MET A 74 20.24 1.49 10.96
C MET A 74 20.38 2.97 11.32
N LYS A 75 21.56 3.54 11.01
CA LYS A 75 21.86 4.94 11.33
C LYS A 75 21.46 5.89 10.20
N ASN A 76 21.02 7.06 10.57
CA ASN A 76 20.76 8.18 9.66
C ASN A 76 21.98 8.47 8.76
N PRO A 77 21.79 8.77 7.44
CA PRO A 77 20.49 8.83 6.72
C PRO A 77 20.07 7.48 6.10
N HIS A 78 20.82 6.43 6.30
CA HIS A 78 20.66 5.15 5.62
C HIS A 78 19.68 4.23 6.37
N SER A 79 18.40 4.63 6.44
CA SER A 79 17.30 3.86 7.01
C SER A 79 16.03 4.04 6.19
N TYR A 80 14.95 3.35 6.54
CA TYR A 80 13.66 3.52 5.86
C TYR A 80 13.11 4.94 6.01
N THR A 81 13.17 5.51 7.20
CA THR A 81 12.66 6.86 7.51
C THR A 81 13.65 7.98 7.23
N GLY A 82 14.94 7.64 6.98
CA GLY A 82 16.04 8.61 6.96
C GLY A 82 16.47 9.08 8.34
N GLU A 83 15.91 8.51 9.43
CA GLU A 83 16.29 8.77 10.83
C GLU A 83 17.07 7.57 11.39
N ASP A 84 17.65 7.69 12.59
CA ASP A 84 18.12 6.53 13.31
C ASP A 84 16.95 5.56 13.55
N THR A 85 17.13 4.32 13.12
CA THR A 85 16.09 3.29 13.21
C THR A 85 16.63 2.04 13.86
N VAL A 86 15.85 1.48 14.77
CA VAL A 86 16.14 0.18 15.39
C VAL A 86 14.95 -0.75 15.18
N GLU A 87 15.22 -1.96 14.72
CA GLU A 87 14.23 -3.03 14.67
C GLU A 87 14.60 -4.09 15.69
N ILE A 88 13.60 -4.51 16.47
CA ILE A 88 13.73 -5.56 17.48
C ILE A 88 12.88 -6.74 17.03
N ASP A 89 13.53 -7.80 16.56
CA ASP A 89 12.89 -9.03 16.14
C ASP A 89 12.66 -9.91 17.36
N CYS A 90 11.42 -9.94 17.81
CA CYS A 90 10.93 -10.71 18.96
C CYS A 90 10.28 -12.02 18.50
N HIS A 91 10.01 -12.93 19.44
CA HIS A 91 9.03 -13.98 19.20
C HIS A 91 7.65 -13.36 18.97
N GLY A 92 6.95 -13.84 17.95
CA GLY A 92 5.75 -13.20 17.38
C GLY A 92 4.45 -13.38 18.17
N GLY A 93 4.54 -13.71 19.47
CA GLY A 93 3.37 -13.74 20.35
C GLY A 93 2.91 -12.33 20.71
N MET A 94 1.62 -12.02 20.52
CA MET A 94 1.05 -10.68 20.77
C MET A 94 1.37 -10.14 22.16
N LEU A 95 1.33 -11.00 23.19
CA LEU A 95 1.65 -10.59 24.56
C LEU A 95 3.12 -10.12 24.72
N ILE A 96 4.04 -10.79 24.03
CA ILE A 96 5.47 -10.44 24.06
C ILE A 96 5.68 -9.09 23.37
N LEU A 97 5.14 -8.93 22.15
CA LEU A 97 5.23 -7.70 21.37
C LEU A 97 4.67 -6.50 22.14
N GLN A 98 3.49 -6.64 22.75
CA GLN A 98 2.92 -5.58 23.59
C GLN A 98 3.78 -5.23 24.79
N LYS A 99 4.41 -6.22 25.46
CA LYS A 99 5.31 -5.96 26.58
C LYS A 99 6.56 -5.22 26.15
N VAL A 100 7.18 -5.62 25.03
CA VAL A 100 8.38 -4.95 24.51
C VAL A 100 8.03 -3.55 24.03
N LEU A 101 6.92 -3.35 23.31
CA LEU A 101 6.49 -2.02 22.87
C LEU A 101 6.23 -1.09 24.07
N ARG A 102 5.51 -1.55 25.11
CA ARG A 102 5.30 -0.78 26.35
C ARG A 102 6.62 -0.40 27.03
N LEU A 103 7.60 -1.31 27.00
CA LEU A 103 8.91 -1.04 27.58
C LEU A 103 9.68 0.02 26.78
N VAL A 104 9.61 -0.02 25.45
CA VAL A 104 10.18 1.00 24.55
C VAL A 104 9.54 2.36 24.83
N ILE A 105 8.20 2.43 24.93
CA ILE A 105 7.48 3.68 25.24
C ILE A 105 7.86 4.21 26.63
N LYS A 106 7.95 3.35 27.63
CA LYS A 106 8.37 3.72 29.00
C LYS A 106 9.78 4.35 29.02
N ASN A 107 10.63 4.01 28.04
CA ASN A 107 12.01 4.52 27.95
C ASN A 107 12.17 5.76 27.04
N GLY A 108 11.07 6.34 26.54
CA GLY A 108 11.09 7.66 25.87
C GLY A 108 10.51 7.71 24.47
N ALA A 109 10.16 6.59 23.85
CA ALA A 109 9.42 6.62 22.59
C ALA A 109 7.92 6.89 22.83
N ARG A 110 7.22 7.41 21.80
CA ARG A 110 5.75 7.37 21.77
C ARG A 110 5.25 6.36 20.75
N ASN A 111 3.97 6.01 20.82
CA ASN A 111 3.34 5.22 19.77
C ASN A 111 3.37 5.97 18.43
N ALA A 112 3.73 5.28 17.37
CA ALA A 112 3.58 5.79 16.02
C ALA A 112 2.10 5.84 15.63
N GLU A 113 1.73 6.87 14.86
CA GLU A 113 0.44 6.95 14.18
C GLU A 113 0.43 5.99 12.96
N PRO A 114 -0.74 5.56 12.49
CA PRO A 114 -0.84 4.78 11.25
C PRO A 114 -0.12 5.51 10.08
N GLY A 115 0.76 4.80 9.38
CA GLY A 115 1.53 5.35 8.26
C GLY A 115 2.66 6.32 8.63
N GLU A 116 2.94 6.55 9.92
CA GLU A 116 3.90 7.59 10.34
C GLU A 116 5.34 7.32 9.89
N PHE A 117 5.79 6.08 9.83
CA PHE A 117 7.13 5.77 9.31
C PHE A 117 7.28 6.19 7.84
N THR A 118 6.28 5.90 7.00
CA THR A 118 6.26 6.31 5.58
C THR A 118 6.14 7.83 5.44
N LYS A 119 5.32 8.48 6.27
CA LYS A 119 5.22 9.94 6.34
C LYS A 119 6.57 10.59 6.66
N ARG A 120 7.34 10.02 7.60
CA ARG A 120 8.70 10.52 7.93
C ARG A 120 9.69 10.28 6.80
N ALA A 121 9.63 9.13 6.14
CA ALA A 121 10.44 8.86 4.95
C ALA A 121 10.20 9.93 3.86
N PHE A 122 8.94 10.32 3.62
CA PHE A 122 8.58 11.40 2.71
C PHE A 122 9.10 12.77 3.18
N LEU A 123 8.86 13.14 4.44
CA LEU A 123 9.28 14.44 4.99
C LEU A 123 10.81 14.61 5.03
N ASN A 124 11.54 13.51 5.19
CA ASN A 124 13.00 13.47 5.15
C ASN A 124 13.57 13.36 3.72
N GLY A 125 12.71 13.39 2.68
CA GLY A 125 13.12 13.33 1.28
C GLY A 125 13.66 11.97 0.82
N ARG A 126 13.40 10.90 1.60
CA ARG A 126 13.82 9.53 1.27
C ARG A 126 12.99 8.94 0.13
N ILE A 127 11.71 9.23 0.12
CA ILE A 127 10.74 8.87 -0.90
C ILE A 127 9.90 10.09 -1.26
N ASP A 128 9.32 10.12 -2.45
CA ASP A 128 8.32 11.11 -2.85
C ASP A 128 6.89 10.65 -2.51
N LEU A 129 5.90 11.52 -2.78
CA LEU A 129 4.50 11.24 -2.43
C LEU A 129 3.96 10.03 -3.20
N SER A 130 4.31 9.90 -4.49
CA SER A 130 3.85 8.77 -5.30
C SER A 130 4.45 7.44 -4.83
N GLN A 131 5.70 7.46 -4.37
CA GLN A 131 6.35 6.30 -3.75
C GLN A 131 5.73 5.97 -2.39
N ALA A 132 5.33 7.00 -1.60
CA ALA A 132 4.65 6.78 -0.33
C ALA A 132 3.28 6.10 -0.50
N GLU A 133 2.52 6.48 -1.53
CA GLU A 133 1.28 5.80 -1.92
C GLU A 133 1.55 4.36 -2.38
N ALA A 134 2.58 4.17 -3.21
CA ALA A 134 2.96 2.86 -3.72
C ALA A 134 3.31 1.84 -2.61
N VAL A 135 3.81 2.28 -1.44
CA VAL A 135 4.04 1.40 -0.29
C VAL A 135 2.74 0.77 0.20
N MET A 136 1.65 1.57 0.32
CA MET A 136 0.34 1.05 0.75
C MET A 136 -0.25 0.12 -0.31
N ASP A 137 -0.11 0.49 -1.58
CA ASP A 137 -0.59 -0.31 -2.69
C ASP A 137 0.12 -1.67 -2.78
N LEU A 138 1.43 -1.68 -2.54
CA LEU A 138 2.23 -2.91 -2.50
C LEU A 138 1.77 -3.85 -1.39
N ILE A 139 1.50 -3.30 -0.19
CA ILE A 139 1.03 -4.08 0.96
C ILE A 139 -0.37 -4.67 0.70
N ASN A 140 -1.24 -3.93 0.00
CA ASN A 140 -2.62 -4.30 -0.26
C ASN A 140 -2.82 -4.98 -1.63
N SER A 141 -1.75 -5.24 -2.38
CA SER A 141 -1.83 -5.87 -3.71
C SER A 141 -2.47 -7.25 -3.61
N SER A 142 -3.55 -7.45 -4.36
CA SER A 142 -4.31 -8.72 -4.41
C SER A 142 -4.07 -9.53 -5.69
N ASN A 143 -3.28 -9.00 -6.65
CA ASN A 143 -2.94 -9.67 -7.90
C ASN A 143 -1.56 -9.25 -8.41
N ASP A 144 -0.97 -10.03 -9.31
CA ASP A 144 0.38 -9.80 -9.85
C ASP A 144 0.50 -8.48 -10.62
N PHE A 145 -0.57 -8.03 -11.24
CA PHE A 145 -0.57 -6.77 -11.97
C PHE A 145 -0.49 -5.57 -11.01
N ALA A 146 -1.32 -5.55 -9.95
CA ALA A 146 -1.27 -4.54 -8.91
C ALA A 146 0.11 -4.52 -8.24
N LEU A 147 0.66 -5.70 -7.95
CA LEU A 147 2.00 -5.86 -7.38
C LEU A 147 3.07 -5.23 -8.30
N THR A 148 3.08 -5.61 -9.57
CA THR A 148 4.06 -5.10 -10.56
C THR A 148 3.95 -3.58 -10.72
N SER A 149 2.72 -3.06 -10.85
CA SER A 149 2.46 -1.62 -10.97
C SER A 149 2.96 -0.84 -9.75
N SER A 150 2.67 -1.36 -8.54
CA SER A 150 3.13 -0.73 -7.28
C SER A 150 4.66 -0.74 -7.16
N ILE A 151 5.33 -1.82 -7.61
CA ILE A 151 6.80 -1.89 -7.64
C ILE A 151 7.38 -0.85 -8.59
N GLU A 152 6.81 -0.68 -9.80
CA GLU A 152 7.30 0.33 -10.76
C GLU A 152 7.07 1.75 -10.24
N GLN A 153 5.94 2.01 -9.59
CA GLN A 153 5.67 3.30 -8.93
C GLN A 153 6.65 3.55 -7.76
N LEU A 154 6.95 2.50 -6.97
CA LEU A 154 7.92 2.59 -5.86
C LEU A 154 9.35 2.88 -6.36
N LYS A 155 9.71 2.42 -7.57
CA LYS A 155 10.98 2.77 -8.24
C LYS A 155 11.05 4.24 -8.68
N GLY A 156 9.92 4.97 -8.67
CA GLY A 156 9.86 6.38 -8.99
C GLY A 156 9.56 6.70 -10.46
N GLY A 157 9.01 5.77 -11.23
CA GLY A 157 8.78 5.94 -12.67
C GLY A 157 7.98 7.19 -13.05
N VAL A 158 6.92 7.51 -12.30
CA VAL A 158 6.13 8.74 -12.50
C VAL A 158 6.94 9.98 -12.13
N SER A 159 7.63 9.95 -10.98
CA SER A 159 8.44 11.06 -10.49
C SER A 159 9.57 11.40 -11.46
N ASP A 160 10.23 10.39 -12.01
CA ASP A 160 11.34 10.59 -12.94
C ASP A 160 10.85 11.21 -14.26
N LYS A 161 9.66 10.81 -14.75
CA LYS A 161 9.06 11.42 -15.93
C LYS A 161 8.68 12.90 -15.71
N ILE A 162 8.12 13.22 -14.54
CA ILE A 162 7.82 14.61 -14.16
C ILE A 162 9.09 15.44 -14.03
N LYS A 163 10.18 14.88 -13.47
CA LYS A 163 11.48 15.54 -13.39
C LYS A 163 12.09 15.81 -14.75
N GLU A 164 11.96 14.86 -15.72
CA GLU A 164 12.39 15.05 -17.11
C GLU A 164 11.69 16.26 -17.71
N ILE A 165 10.35 16.26 -17.72
CA ILE A 165 9.53 17.36 -18.26
C ILE A 165 9.88 18.70 -17.57
N ARG A 166 10.02 18.71 -16.25
CA ARG A 166 10.41 19.90 -15.51
C ARG A 166 11.79 20.41 -15.93
N SER A 167 12.74 19.52 -16.15
CA SER A 167 14.10 19.89 -16.57
C SER A 167 14.10 20.48 -17.95
N ASP A 168 13.33 19.93 -18.89
CA ASP A 168 13.17 20.45 -20.23
C ASP A 168 12.59 21.89 -20.21
N ILE A 169 11.54 22.11 -19.43
CA ILE A 169 10.93 23.44 -19.27
C ILE A 169 11.93 24.44 -18.67
N ILE A 170 12.65 24.06 -17.60
CA ILE A 170 13.65 24.93 -16.96
C ILE A 170 14.78 25.28 -17.90
N TYR A 171 15.24 24.31 -18.70
CA TYR A 171 16.27 24.55 -19.72
C TYR A 171 15.83 25.62 -20.73
N HIS A 172 14.62 25.52 -21.24
CA HIS A 172 14.09 26.49 -22.21
C HIS A 172 13.84 27.87 -21.57
N ILE A 173 13.39 27.93 -20.31
CA ILE A 173 13.26 29.20 -19.57
C ILE A 173 14.65 29.88 -19.44
N ALA A 174 15.66 29.14 -18.98
CA ALA A 174 17.00 29.65 -18.82
C ALA A 174 17.62 30.14 -20.14
N PHE A 175 17.35 29.42 -21.25
CA PHE A 175 17.81 29.83 -22.58
C PHE A 175 17.15 31.17 -23.01
N ILE A 176 15.82 31.29 -22.82
CA ILE A 176 15.10 32.55 -23.13
C ILE A 176 15.64 33.72 -22.30
N GLU A 177 15.82 33.50 -20.98
CA GLU A 177 16.38 34.52 -20.10
C GLU A 177 17.78 34.95 -20.55
N SER A 178 18.65 34.00 -20.91
CA SER A 178 19.98 34.27 -21.44
C SER A 178 19.93 35.05 -22.76
N ALA A 179 18.99 34.73 -23.65
CA ALA A 179 18.85 35.47 -24.92
C ALA A 179 18.29 36.88 -24.74
N LEU A 180 17.49 37.12 -23.69
CA LEU A 180 17.00 38.43 -23.33
C LEU A 180 18.11 39.31 -22.71
N ASP A 181 19.01 38.72 -21.94
CA ASP A 181 20.14 39.37 -21.31
C ASP A 181 21.26 39.70 -22.31
N ASP A 182 21.49 38.86 -23.31
CA ASP A 182 22.53 39.00 -24.32
C ASP A 182 22.00 38.79 -25.76
N PRO A 183 21.14 39.71 -26.26
CA PRO A 183 20.49 39.56 -27.56
C PRO A 183 21.44 39.72 -28.76
N GLU A 184 22.68 40.25 -28.54
CA GLU A 184 23.66 40.37 -29.60
C GLU A 184 24.35 39.05 -29.94
N HIS A 185 24.41 38.12 -28.98
CA HIS A 185 25.10 36.83 -29.15
C HIS A 185 24.16 35.61 -29.16
N ILE A 186 22.94 35.76 -28.64
CA ILE A 186 21.97 34.66 -28.56
C ILE A 186 20.68 35.04 -29.29
N SER A 187 20.39 34.42 -30.41
CA SER A 187 19.19 34.68 -31.19
C SER A 187 18.04 33.72 -30.79
N LEU A 188 16.83 34.29 -30.73
CA LEU A 188 15.59 33.55 -30.58
C LEU A 188 14.88 33.23 -31.91
N ASP A 189 15.55 33.52 -33.06
CA ASP A 189 14.96 33.27 -34.38
C ASP A 189 14.69 31.77 -34.58
N GLY A 190 13.43 31.43 -34.89
CA GLY A 190 12.99 30.02 -35.04
C GLY A 190 12.83 29.24 -33.75
N TYR A 191 13.18 29.81 -32.59
CA TYR A 191 13.11 29.13 -31.29
C TYR A 191 11.67 28.81 -30.87
N GLN A 192 10.69 29.60 -31.35
CA GLN A 192 9.27 29.33 -31.11
C GLN A 192 8.84 27.94 -31.63
N ASP A 193 9.36 27.54 -32.80
CA ASP A 193 9.05 26.23 -33.37
C ASP A 193 9.71 25.09 -32.57
N GLU A 194 10.90 25.32 -32.04
CA GLU A 194 11.62 24.37 -31.20
C GLU A 194 10.87 24.13 -29.86
N ILE A 195 10.51 25.21 -29.14
CA ILE A 195 9.69 25.13 -27.95
C ILE A 195 8.34 24.46 -28.24
N GLY A 196 7.69 24.84 -29.34
CA GLY A 196 6.41 24.23 -29.74
C GLY A 196 6.48 22.72 -29.90
N LYS A 197 7.56 22.20 -30.48
CA LYS A 197 7.79 20.75 -30.63
C LYS A 197 8.00 20.08 -29.26
N MET A 198 8.82 20.67 -28.39
CA MET A 198 9.07 20.18 -27.04
C MET A 198 7.77 20.14 -26.23
N LEU A 199 7.02 21.24 -26.18
CA LEU A 199 5.76 21.30 -25.42
C LEU A 199 4.74 20.28 -25.94
N ASN A 200 4.63 20.07 -27.26
CA ASN A 200 3.74 19.06 -27.82
C ASN A 200 4.15 17.62 -27.43
N LYS A 201 5.47 17.34 -27.36
CA LYS A 201 5.98 16.07 -26.84
C LYS A 201 5.60 15.88 -25.38
N ASP A 202 5.86 16.89 -24.55
CA ASP A 202 5.58 16.84 -23.11
C ASP A 202 4.08 16.70 -22.83
N MET A 203 3.25 17.43 -23.56
CA MET A 203 1.79 17.28 -23.49
C MET A 203 1.33 15.88 -23.88
N SER A 204 1.92 15.28 -24.94
CA SER A 204 1.63 13.92 -25.35
C SER A 204 2.01 12.90 -24.27
N ASP A 205 3.17 13.09 -23.63
CA ASP A 205 3.66 12.20 -22.58
C ASP A 205 2.79 12.30 -21.31
N ILE A 206 2.41 13.51 -20.89
CA ILE A 206 1.46 13.72 -19.79
C ILE A 206 0.11 13.08 -20.13
N LYS A 207 -0.38 13.28 -21.34
CA LYS A 207 -1.66 12.72 -21.76
C LYS A 207 -1.66 11.19 -21.69
N LYS A 208 -0.59 10.52 -22.12
CA LYS A 208 -0.45 9.06 -21.96
C LYS A 208 -0.55 8.62 -20.50
N LEU A 209 0.08 9.36 -19.56
CA LEU A 209 -0.03 9.07 -18.14
C LEU A 209 -1.47 9.20 -17.63
N VAL A 210 -2.20 10.24 -18.09
CA VAL A 210 -3.61 10.45 -17.72
C VAL A 210 -4.51 9.38 -18.34
N ASP A 211 -4.36 9.07 -19.63
CA ASP A 211 -5.20 8.10 -20.33
C ASP A 211 -5.04 6.66 -19.81
N THR A 212 -3.92 6.35 -19.15
CA THR A 212 -3.70 5.03 -18.52
C THR A 212 -4.26 4.94 -17.11
N PHE A 213 -4.72 6.03 -16.52
CA PHE A 213 -5.19 6.08 -15.13
C PHE A 213 -6.38 5.16 -14.86
N ASP A 214 -7.43 5.23 -15.67
CA ASP A 214 -8.65 4.44 -15.48
C ASP A 214 -8.39 2.94 -15.61
N ASN A 215 -7.58 2.55 -16.62
CA ASN A 215 -7.17 1.16 -16.79
C ASN A 215 -6.33 0.67 -15.59
N GLY A 216 -5.40 1.48 -15.13
CA GLY A 216 -4.57 1.18 -13.96
C GLY A 216 -5.40 1.01 -12.68
N LYS A 217 -6.41 1.85 -12.49
CA LYS A 217 -7.33 1.77 -11.36
C LYS A 217 -8.12 0.45 -11.34
N ILE A 218 -8.73 0.08 -12.46
CA ILE A 218 -9.47 -1.18 -12.60
C ILE A 218 -8.57 -2.38 -12.31
N MET A 219 -7.36 -2.38 -12.85
CA MET A 219 -6.41 -3.48 -12.66
C MET A 219 -5.88 -3.57 -11.22
N LYS A 220 -5.75 -2.43 -10.53
CA LYS A 220 -5.29 -2.35 -9.14
C LYS A 220 -6.39 -2.67 -8.13
N GLU A 221 -7.55 -2.06 -8.28
CA GLU A 221 -8.67 -2.20 -7.35
C GLU A 221 -9.51 -3.44 -7.61
N GLY A 222 -9.37 -4.03 -8.79
CA GLY A 222 -10.25 -5.08 -9.31
C GLY A 222 -11.55 -4.53 -9.84
N ILE A 223 -12.27 -5.36 -10.58
CA ILE A 223 -13.55 -5.05 -11.20
C ILE A 223 -14.67 -5.36 -10.20
N LYS A 224 -15.37 -4.34 -9.72
CA LYS A 224 -16.57 -4.54 -8.89
C LYS A 224 -17.63 -5.23 -9.70
N THR A 225 -17.90 -6.49 -9.37
CA THR A 225 -18.75 -7.37 -10.16
C THR A 225 -19.96 -7.77 -9.36
N VAL A 226 -21.13 -7.66 -9.94
CA VAL A 226 -22.37 -8.17 -9.37
C VAL A 226 -22.91 -9.30 -10.25
N ILE A 227 -23.43 -10.36 -9.62
CA ILE A 227 -24.08 -11.47 -10.32
C ILE A 227 -25.58 -11.38 -10.07
N LEU A 228 -26.35 -11.11 -11.13
CA LEU A 228 -27.79 -10.97 -11.11
C LEU A 228 -28.48 -12.15 -11.79
N GLY A 229 -29.72 -12.40 -11.43
CA GLY A 229 -30.57 -13.42 -12.04
C GLY A 229 -31.60 -13.94 -11.05
N LYS A 230 -32.66 -14.55 -11.55
CA LYS A 230 -33.76 -15.10 -10.74
C LYS A 230 -33.30 -16.19 -9.76
N PRO A 231 -34.08 -16.48 -8.71
CA PRO A 231 -33.82 -17.63 -7.84
C PRO A 231 -33.65 -18.92 -8.66
N ASN A 232 -32.66 -19.73 -8.31
CA ASN A 232 -32.32 -20.99 -8.97
C ASN A 232 -31.83 -20.89 -10.45
N ALA A 233 -31.52 -19.69 -10.95
CA ALA A 233 -30.94 -19.52 -12.29
C ALA A 233 -29.47 -20.00 -12.41
N GLY A 234 -28.84 -20.42 -11.30
CA GLY A 234 -27.48 -20.94 -11.33
C GLY A 234 -26.40 -20.00 -10.77
N LYS A 235 -26.77 -18.87 -10.14
CA LYS A 235 -25.82 -17.90 -9.56
C LYS A 235 -24.79 -18.53 -8.62
N SER A 236 -25.27 -19.30 -7.64
CA SER A 236 -24.39 -20.00 -6.68
C SER A 236 -23.49 -21.05 -7.33
N SER A 237 -23.98 -21.69 -8.39
CA SER A 237 -23.19 -22.69 -9.13
C SER A 237 -22.06 -22.02 -9.91
N LEU A 238 -22.34 -20.87 -10.55
CA LEU A 238 -21.32 -20.07 -11.23
C LEU A 238 -20.29 -19.55 -10.24
N LEU A 239 -20.74 -18.97 -9.12
CA LEU A 239 -19.85 -18.46 -8.07
C LEU A 239 -18.93 -19.57 -7.53
N ASN A 240 -19.48 -20.74 -7.22
CA ASN A 240 -18.70 -21.87 -6.73
C ASN A 240 -17.71 -22.41 -7.77
N LEU A 241 -18.06 -22.38 -9.05
CA LEU A 241 -17.16 -22.75 -10.13
C LEU A 241 -15.98 -21.77 -10.22
N MET A 242 -16.28 -20.48 -10.21
CA MET A 242 -15.26 -19.41 -10.23
C MET A 242 -14.34 -19.46 -9.02
N LEU A 243 -14.87 -19.77 -7.82
CA LEU A 243 -14.09 -19.94 -6.59
C LEU A 243 -13.28 -21.24 -6.57
N GLY A 244 -13.70 -22.27 -7.32
CA GLY A 244 -13.06 -23.58 -7.36
C GLY A 244 -11.81 -23.64 -8.25
N GLU A 245 -11.73 -22.82 -9.27
CA GLU A 245 -10.63 -22.85 -10.25
C GLU A 245 -9.37 -22.10 -9.78
N GLU A 246 -9.50 -21.00 -9.02
CA GLU A 246 -8.34 -20.32 -8.42
C GLU A 246 -8.75 -19.63 -7.10
N ARG A 247 -8.54 -20.29 -5.98
CA ARG A 247 -8.60 -19.61 -4.68
C ARG A 247 -7.51 -18.54 -4.61
N ALA A 248 -7.91 -17.28 -4.75
CA ALA A 248 -7.10 -16.17 -4.25
C ALA A 248 -6.75 -16.45 -2.78
N ILE A 249 -5.52 -16.20 -2.40
CA ILE A 249 -5.09 -16.26 -1.00
C ILE A 249 -5.94 -15.22 -0.26
N VAL A 250 -7.00 -15.70 0.38
CA VAL A 250 -7.82 -14.86 1.28
C VAL A 250 -6.91 -14.57 2.47
N THR A 251 -6.36 -13.38 2.54
CA THR A 251 -5.79 -12.87 3.78
C THR A 251 -6.96 -12.48 4.65
N ASP A 252 -7.26 -13.31 5.65
CA ASP A 252 -8.14 -12.97 6.77
C ASP A 252 -7.49 -11.80 7.53
N ILE A 253 -7.75 -10.58 7.11
CA ILE A 253 -7.49 -9.40 7.92
C ILE A 253 -8.65 -9.30 8.90
N GLU A 254 -8.48 -9.86 10.09
CA GLU A 254 -9.41 -9.67 11.20
C GLU A 254 -9.58 -8.17 11.45
N GLY A 255 -10.76 -7.64 11.18
CA GLY A 255 -11.11 -6.25 11.51
C GLY A 255 -12.05 -5.55 10.52
N THR A 256 -12.34 -6.11 9.34
CA THR A 256 -13.23 -5.47 8.33
C THR A 256 -14.61 -6.13 8.21
N THR A 257 -14.96 -7.04 9.12
CA THR A 257 -16.23 -7.75 9.10
C THR A 257 -17.35 -6.91 9.72
N ARG A 258 -17.91 -5.94 8.96
CA ARG A 258 -19.25 -5.44 9.32
C ARG A 258 -20.17 -5.04 8.17
N ASP A 259 -19.68 -4.83 6.95
CA ASP A 259 -20.56 -4.43 5.85
C ASP A 259 -20.11 -5.15 4.56
N THR A 260 -21.01 -5.99 4.00
CA THR A 260 -20.93 -6.73 2.73
C THR A 260 -19.86 -7.83 2.66
N LEU A 261 -20.30 -9.07 2.44
CA LEU A 261 -19.45 -10.20 2.10
C LEU A 261 -18.93 -10.01 0.66
N GLU A 262 -17.75 -9.42 0.54
CA GLU A 262 -17.03 -9.30 -0.74
C GLU A 262 -16.13 -10.52 -0.92
N GLU A 263 -16.20 -11.18 -2.08
CA GLU A 263 -15.29 -12.26 -2.45
C GLU A 263 -14.42 -11.83 -3.63
N ASN A 264 -13.10 -12.02 -3.51
CA ASN A 264 -12.17 -11.71 -4.58
C ASN A 264 -11.86 -12.99 -5.38
N ILE A 265 -12.07 -12.92 -6.68
CA ILE A 265 -11.78 -14.00 -7.62
C ILE A 265 -10.75 -13.50 -8.62
N ASN A 266 -9.68 -14.26 -8.83
CA ASN A 266 -8.66 -13.94 -9.82
C ASN A 266 -8.93 -14.76 -11.10
N LEU A 267 -9.23 -14.07 -12.20
CA LEU A 267 -9.38 -14.69 -13.52
C LEU A 267 -8.23 -14.21 -14.42
N ASN A 268 -7.23 -15.08 -14.64
CA ASN A 268 -6.09 -14.79 -15.52
C ASN A 268 -5.38 -13.46 -15.21
N GLY A 269 -5.20 -13.14 -13.94
CA GLY A 269 -4.56 -11.90 -13.49
C GLY A 269 -5.50 -10.70 -13.31
N LEU A 270 -6.78 -10.81 -13.66
CA LEU A 270 -7.82 -9.83 -13.37
C LEU A 270 -8.52 -10.20 -12.06
N SER A 271 -8.54 -9.27 -11.12
CA SER A 271 -9.28 -9.43 -9.87
C SER A 271 -10.74 -9.00 -10.06
N LEU A 272 -11.68 -9.92 -9.85
CA LEU A 272 -13.11 -9.62 -9.75
C LEU A 272 -13.50 -9.54 -8.29
N LYS A 273 -14.03 -8.40 -7.84
CA LYS A 273 -14.63 -8.23 -6.52
C LYS A 273 -16.13 -8.51 -6.62
N ILE A 274 -16.55 -9.69 -6.21
CA ILE A 274 -17.95 -10.05 -6.21
C ILE A 274 -18.63 -9.38 -5.02
N ILE A 275 -19.57 -8.49 -5.31
CA ILE A 275 -20.33 -7.75 -4.30
C ILE A 275 -21.67 -8.44 -4.07
N ASP A 276 -22.15 -8.42 -2.82
CA ASP A 276 -23.46 -9.00 -2.41
C ASP A 276 -23.55 -10.53 -2.54
N THR A 277 -22.53 -11.24 -2.07
CA THR A 277 -22.55 -12.70 -2.03
C THR A 277 -23.62 -13.27 -1.08
N ALA A 278 -24.17 -12.48 -0.15
CA ALA A 278 -25.23 -12.89 0.78
C ALA A 278 -26.53 -13.28 0.04
N GLY A 279 -26.94 -12.49 -0.97
CA GLY A 279 -28.10 -12.82 -1.81
C GLY A 279 -27.90 -14.07 -2.70
N ILE A 280 -26.67 -14.54 -2.84
CA ILE A 280 -26.32 -15.71 -3.65
C ILE A 280 -26.31 -17.00 -2.78
N ARG A 281 -26.02 -16.89 -1.47
CA ARG A 281 -25.85 -18.03 -0.55
C ARG A 281 -27.08 -18.40 0.25
N GLU A 282 -28.00 -17.46 0.50
CA GLU A 282 -29.20 -17.69 1.33
C GLU A 282 -30.45 -17.95 0.47
N THR A 283 -30.93 -19.20 0.49
CA THR A 283 -32.23 -19.64 -0.07
C THR A 283 -33.22 -19.80 1.06
N LYS A 284 -33.95 -18.74 1.47
CA LYS A 284 -35.19 -18.84 2.25
C LYS A 284 -36.13 -17.67 1.95
N ASP A 285 -37.38 -18.02 1.70
CA ASP A 285 -38.48 -17.30 1.06
C ASP A 285 -38.94 -15.93 1.62
N GLU A 286 -38.35 -15.38 2.67
CA GLU A 286 -38.79 -14.11 3.28
C GLU A 286 -37.91 -12.89 2.99
N VAL A 287 -36.75 -13.04 2.32
CA VAL A 287 -35.75 -11.98 2.07
C VAL A 287 -35.83 -11.43 0.63
N GLU A 288 -36.71 -11.98 -0.20
CA GLU A 288 -36.75 -11.78 -1.66
C GLU A 288 -36.99 -10.31 -2.08
N LYS A 289 -37.92 -9.60 -1.40
CA LYS A 289 -38.23 -8.19 -1.75
C LYS A 289 -37.17 -7.18 -1.31
N ILE A 290 -36.45 -7.47 -0.23
CA ILE A 290 -35.34 -6.65 0.27
C ILE A 290 -34.10 -6.90 -0.61
N GLY A 291 -33.94 -8.12 -1.12
CA GLY A 291 -32.85 -8.50 -2.02
C GLY A 291 -32.89 -7.76 -3.36
N ILE A 292 -34.04 -7.62 -4.00
CA ILE A 292 -34.20 -6.95 -5.32
C ILE A 292 -33.81 -5.46 -5.24
N ALA A 293 -34.29 -4.74 -4.23
CA ALA A 293 -33.96 -3.31 -4.07
C ALA A 293 -32.47 -3.12 -3.82
N LYS A 294 -31.85 -3.96 -2.99
CA LYS A 294 -30.42 -3.93 -2.70
C LYS A 294 -29.59 -4.33 -3.92
N SER A 295 -30.02 -5.32 -4.68
CA SER A 295 -29.34 -5.74 -5.91
C SER A 295 -29.36 -4.64 -6.99
N ARG A 296 -30.43 -3.84 -7.10
CA ARG A 296 -30.50 -2.68 -7.99
C ARG A 296 -29.54 -1.57 -7.54
N GLU A 297 -29.45 -1.28 -6.25
CA GLU A 297 -28.51 -0.30 -5.71
C GLU A 297 -27.06 -0.74 -5.96
N THR A 298 -26.75 -2.02 -5.74
CA THR A 298 -25.42 -2.60 -5.97
C THR A 298 -25.08 -2.61 -7.46
N ALA A 299 -26.03 -2.91 -8.35
CA ALA A 299 -25.82 -2.85 -9.80
C ALA A 299 -25.41 -1.45 -10.29
N ASN A 300 -25.96 -0.39 -9.70
CA ASN A 300 -25.60 1.00 -10.04
C ASN A 300 -24.17 1.38 -9.63
N THR A 301 -23.54 0.63 -8.75
CA THR A 301 -22.17 0.88 -8.26
C THR A 301 -21.16 -0.13 -8.79
N ALA A 302 -21.62 -1.13 -9.54
CA ALA A 302 -20.77 -2.18 -10.13
C ALA A 302 -20.15 -1.71 -11.45
N ASP A 303 -18.89 -2.15 -11.67
CA ASP A 303 -18.18 -1.93 -12.94
C ASP A 303 -18.57 -2.99 -13.98
N LEU A 304 -19.01 -4.19 -13.53
CA LEU A 304 -19.41 -5.32 -14.35
C LEU A 304 -20.67 -5.99 -13.77
N ILE A 305 -21.64 -6.22 -14.63
CA ILE A 305 -22.84 -6.97 -14.29
C ILE A 305 -22.83 -8.29 -15.06
N ILE A 306 -22.93 -9.41 -14.35
CA ILE A 306 -23.11 -10.75 -14.92
C ILE A 306 -24.57 -11.14 -14.71
N ALA A 307 -25.37 -11.08 -15.78
CA ALA A 307 -26.77 -11.50 -15.73
C ALA A 307 -26.90 -12.98 -16.13
N ILE A 308 -27.58 -13.77 -15.29
CA ILE A 308 -27.79 -15.21 -15.50
C ILE A 308 -29.27 -15.47 -15.73
N PHE A 309 -29.56 -16.05 -16.88
CA PHE A 309 -30.92 -16.44 -17.31
C PHE A 309 -31.05 -17.96 -17.37
N ASP A 310 -32.21 -18.47 -16.95
CA ASP A 310 -32.57 -19.90 -17.11
C ASP A 310 -33.08 -20.15 -18.53
N ALA A 311 -32.23 -20.75 -19.38
CA ALA A 311 -32.54 -21.03 -20.77
C ALA A 311 -33.69 -22.02 -20.98
N SER A 312 -34.19 -22.67 -19.90
CA SER A 312 -35.36 -23.56 -19.95
C SER A 312 -36.69 -22.82 -19.87
N LYS A 313 -36.69 -21.53 -19.57
CA LYS A 313 -37.85 -20.66 -19.40
C LYS A 313 -37.85 -19.56 -20.44
N GLU A 314 -39.03 -19.06 -20.79
CA GLU A 314 -39.15 -17.86 -21.61
C GLU A 314 -38.76 -16.64 -20.77
N ILE A 315 -38.12 -15.67 -21.43
CA ILE A 315 -37.79 -14.37 -20.82
C ILE A 315 -39.08 -13.59 -20.56
N ASP A 316 -39.30 -13.16 -19.31
CA ASP A 316 -40.46 -12.35 -18.92
C ASP A 316 -40.08 -10.90 -18.59
N GLU A 317 -41.06 -10.10 -18.18
CA GLU A 317 -40.86 -8.66 -17.89
C GLU A 317 -39.85 -8.44 -16.74
N GLU A 318 -39.78 -9.34 -15.75
CA GLU A 318 -38.82 -9.24 -14.63
C GLU A 318 -37.36 -9.51 -15.06
N ASP A 319 -37.17 -10.26 -16.16
CA ASP A 319 -35.85 -10.52 -16.72
C ASP A 319 -35.33 -9.33 -17.54
N LEU A 320 -36.21 -8.42 -17.93
CA LEU A 320 -35.92 -7.22 -18.73
C LEU A 320 -35.71 -5.96 -17.89
N GLU A 321 -36.17 -5.97 -16.63
CA GLU A 321 -35.94 -4.90 -15.66
C GLU A 321 -34.60 -4.97 -14.94
#